data_52952a7a90441780058ef0fdb8eb05de
#
_entry.id   52952a7a90441780058ef0fdb8eb05de
#
_cell.length_a   1.000
_cell.length_b   1.000
_cell.length_c   1.000
_cell.angle_alpha   90.00
_cell.angle_beta   90.00
_cell.angle_gamma   90.00
#
_symmetry.space_group_name_H-M   'P 1'
#
loop_
_entity.id
_entity.type
_entity.pdbx_description
1 polymer ?
#
loop_
_entity_poly.entity_id
_entity_poly.type
_entity_poly.pdbx_seq_one_letter_code
_entity_poly.pdbx_strand_id
1 'polypeptide(L)'
;MKRIFSWLLCLMLLFSATAFAEEPDTLLEGLVTELVEGGFIMEDEAMGTVMLNVDDSTTMDGILLEQEIAVGQYVLVTYNGRLTKSTPPQAHADKIGCYVLTGTVTEFLDNGVLLTGDKVMGDVIVHMGGLASHVYPNVPTTVYYDGIMALSLPGQVNARHVAVPELTGVVSDRDETGFTLTDDQNVAYRVETDEKVLVTLPEIQEEEALLVDEAEAADEAEAADDAEATDDAKATDDAKATDDAKAADEALLEPEADDCEISDIPLVTFENGDQVTVYYNGMMTKSIPAQITAIEIMVLN
;
A
#
# COMPACT_ATOMS: atom_id res chain seq x y z
N MET A 1 -57.78 -34.89 -17.02
CA MET A 1 -56.78 -34.01 -17.65
C MET A 1 -56.24 -32.93 -16.70
N LYS A 2 -57.05 -32.27 -15.87
CA LYS A 2 -56.54 -31.22 -14.94
C LYS A 2 -55.57 -31.71 -13.83
N ARG A 3 -55.70 -32.97 -13.39
CA ARG A 3 -54.81 -33.53 -12.33
C ARG A 3 -53.43 -33.98 -12.84
N ILE A 4 -53.32 -34.35 -14.09
CA ILE A 4 -52.06 -34.76 -14.72
C ILE A 4 -51.19 -33.53 -15.02
N PHE A 5 -51.83 -32.40 -15.38
CA PHE A 5 -51.13 -31.14 -15.63
C PHE A 5 -50.50 -30.55 -14.33
N SER A 6 -51.18 -30.73 -13.17
CA SER A 6 -50.67 -30.28 -11.88
C SER A 6 -49.46 -31.07 -11.43
N TRP A 7 -49.40 -32.37 -11.72
CA TRP A 7 -48.23 -33.21 -11.39
C TRP A 7 -47.04 -32.94 -12.32
N LEU A 8 -47.28 -32.64 -13.59
CA LEU A 8 -46.22 -32.26 -14.54
C LEU A 8 -45.63 -30.88 -14.18
N LEU A 9 -46.44 -29.93 -13.72
CA LEU A 9 -45.97 -28.63 -13.26
C LEU A 9 -45.12 -28.73 -11.97
N CYS A 10 -45.54 -29.60 -11.02
CA CYS A 10 -44.72 -29.87 -9.82
C CYS A 10 -43.40 -30.56 -10.14
N LEU A 11 -43.37 -31.49 -11.12
CA LEU A 11 -42.15 -32.15 -11.54
C LEU A 11 -41.17 -31.19 -12.25
N MET A 12 -41.67 -30.20 -13.00
CA MET A 12 -40.86 -29.14 -13.62
C MET A 12 -40.27 -28.17 -12.59
N LEU A 13 -40.95 -27.93 -11.47
CA LEU A 13 -40.45 -27.07 -10.41
C LEU A 13 -39.38 -27.74 -9.51
N LEU A 14 -39.29 -29.07 -9.54
CA LEU A 14 -38.27 -29.81 -8.82
C LEU A 14 -36.92 -29.91 -9.58
N PHE A 15 -36.90 -29.59 -10.88
CA PHE A 15 -35.69 -29.62 -11.71
C PHE A 15 -34.97 -28.29 -11.81
N SER A 16 -35.47 -27.21 -11.23
CA SER A 16 -34.93 -25.84 -11.37
C SER A 16 -34.12 -25.36 -10.15
N ALA A 17 -33.60 -26.25 -9.29
CA ALA A 17 -32.83 -25.85 -8.14
C ALA A 17 -31.50 -26.63 -7.96
N THR A 18 -30.81 -26.93 -9.08
CA THR A 18 -29.37 -27.03 -9.00
C THR A 18 -28.77 -25.72 -9.48
N ALA A 19 -28.99 -24.63 -8.74
CA ALA A 19 -28.04 -23.58 -8.74
C ALA A 19 -26.76 -24.22 -8.18
N PHE A 20 -25.82 -24.54 -9.06
CA PHE A 20 -24.42 -24.63 -8.65
C PHE A 20 -24.14 -23.25 -8.06
N ALA A 21 -24.10 -23.13 -6.75
CA ALA A 21 -23.40 -22.03 -6.12
C ALA A 21 -21.95 -22.27 -6.55
N GLU A 22 -21.48 -21.56 -7.56
CA GLU A 22 -20.07 -21.31 -7.71
C GLU A 22 -19.62 -20.78 -6.35
N GLU A 23 -18.79 -21.55 -5.65
CA GLU A 23 -18.12 -21.04 -4.47
C GLU A 23 -17.43 -19.75 -4.93
N PRO A 24 -17.56 -18.64 -4.18
CA PRO A 24 -16.92 -17.39 -4.61
C PRO A 24 -15.44 -17.65 -4.78
N ASP A 25 -14.92 -17.43 -5.97
CA ASP A 25 -13.50 -17.46 -6.23
C ASP A 25 -12.83 -16.53 -5.22
N THR A 26 -11.91 -17.09 -4.45
CA THR A 26 -11.18 -16.31 -3.46
C THR A 26 -9.92 -15.77 -4.14
N LEU A 27 -9.65 -14.48 -3.95
CA LEU A 27 -8.53 -13.76 -4.54
C LEU A 27 -7.42 -13.62 -3.50
N LEU A 28 -6.21 -13.96 -3.90
CA LEU A 28 -4.95 -13.58 -3.23
C LEU A 28 -4.24 -12.58 -4.14
N GLU A 29 -3.62 -11.58 -3.53
CA GLU A 29 -2.85 -10.59 -4.27
C GLU A 29 -1.56 -10.23 -3.54
N GLY A 30 -0.43 -10.21 -4.25
CA GLY A 30 0.84 -9.93 -3.62
C GLY A 30 2.06 -10.11 -4.51
N LEU A 31 3.23 -9.91 -3.92
CA LEU A 31 4.52 -10.03 -4.59
C LEU A 31 5.02 -11.47 -4.60
N VAL A 32 5.50 -11.93 -5.75
CA VAL A 32 6.24 -13.19 -5.87
C VAL A 32 7.61 -13.02 -5.24
N THR A 33 7.89 -13.79 -4.19
CA THR A 33 9.15 -13.72 -3.44
C THR A 33 10.12 -14.82 -3.81
N GLU A 34 9.62 -15.99 -4.22
CA GLU A 34 10.46 -17.14 -4.58
C GLU A 34 9.78 -18.02 -5.64
N LEU A 35 10.58 -18.56 -6.57
CA LEU A 35 10.13 -19.59 -7.51
C LEU A 35 10.53 -20.96 -6.99
N VAL A 36 9.58 -21.89 -6.93
CA VAL A 36 9.79 -23.25 -6.44
C VAL A 36 9.35 -24.28 -7.50
N GLU A 37 9.74 -25.55 -7.34
CA GLU A 37 9.29 -26.60 -8.24
C GLU A 37 7.77 -26.77 -8.18
N GLY A 38 7.09 -26.57 -9.32
CA GLY A 38 5.64 -26.68 -9.43
C GLY A 38 4.86 -25.46 -8.93
N GLY A 39 5.51 -24.28 -8.76
CA GLY A 39 4.80 -23.08 -8.35
C GLY A 39 5.69 -21.94 -7.88
N PHE A 40 5.19 -21.13 -6.96
CA PHE A 40 5.90 -20.00 -6.39
C PHE A 40 5.40 -19.66 -4.99
N ILE A 41 6.20 -18.89 -4.27
CA ILE A 41 5.82 -18.29 -2.98
C ILE A 41 5.53 -16.81 -3.23
N MET A 42 4.45 -16.32 -2.63
CA MET A 42 4.07 -14.92 -2.66
C MET A 42 3.80 -14.41 -1.25
N GLU A 43 3.94 -13.10 -1.07
CA GLU A 43 3.55 -12.39 0.13
C GLU A 43 2.24 -11.65 -0.12
N ASP A 44 1.16 -12.12 0.51
CA ASP A 44 -0.19 -11.55 0.44
C ASP A 44 -0.41 -10.63 1.65
N GLU A 45 -1.01 -9.45 1.45
CA GLU A 45 -1.20 -8.46 2.52
C GLU A 45 -2.05 -8.98 3.69
N ALA A 46 -3.02 -9.84 3.42
CA ALA A 46 -3.96 -10.33 4.43
C ALA A 46 -3.51 -11.65 5.05
N MET A 47 -2.89 -12.52 4.25
CA MET A 47 -2.56 -13.90 4.61
C MET A 47 -1.09 -14.10 4.95
N GLY A 48 -0.21 -13.12 4.61
CA GLY A 48 1.24 -13.27 4.68
C GLY A 48 1.77 -14.21 3.62
N THR A 49 2.83 -14.95 3.94
CA THR A 49 3.50 -15.87 3.00
C THR A 49 2.60 -17.04 2.62
N VAL A 50 2.33 -17.23 1.33
CA VAL A 50 1.53 -18.33 0.77
C VAL A 50 2.29 -19.00 -0.37
N MET A 51 2.27 -20.34 -0.43
CA MET A 51 2.79 -21.11 -1.55
C MET A 51 1.66 -21.45 -2.55
N LEU A 52 1.84 -21.10 -3.81
CA LEU A 52 0.91 -21.39 -4.90
C LEU A 52 1.44 -22.52 -5.75
N ASN A 53 0.63 -23.58 -5.86
CA ASN A 53 0.92 -24.69 -6.77
C ASN A 53 0.32 -24.38 -8.15
N VAL A 54 1.11 -24.55 -9.18
CA VAL A 54 0.78 -24.25 -10.58
C VAL A 54 0.93 -25.53 -11.41
N ASP A 55 -0.05 -25.84 -12.23
CA ASP A 55 -0.02 -26.97 -13.15
C ASP A 55 -0.71 -26.65 -14.49
N ASP A 56 -0.88 -27.67 -15.34
CA ASP A 56 -1.48 -27.51 -16.67
C ASP A 56 -2.95 -27.02 -16.64
N SER A 57 -3.63 -27.06 -15.50
CA SER A 57 -4.99 -26.55 -15.32
C SER A 57 -5.04 -25.07 -14.94
N THR A 58 -3.92 -24.52 -14.48
CA THR A 58 -3.80 -23.10 -14.12
C THR A 58 -3.85 -22.24 -15.38
N THR A 59 -4.71 -21.22 -15.37
CA THR A 59 -4.82 -20.26 -16.47
C THR A 59 -3.99 -19.00 -16.18
N MET A 60 -3.27 -18.51 -17.19
CA MET A 60 -2.48 -17.29 -17.12
C MET A 60 -3.22 -16.13 -17.79
N ASP A 61 -3.00 -14.89 -17.30
CA ASP A 61 -3.60 -13.68 -17.85
C ASP A 61 -2.65 -12.47 -17.77
N GLY A 62 -2.97 -11.41 -18.52
CA GLY A 62 -2.13 -10.22 -18.59
C GLY A 62 -0.79 -10.50 -19.27
N ILE A 63 0.31 -10.01 -18.69
CA ILE A 63 1.65 -10.23 -19.28
C ILE A 63 2.09 -11.70 -19.20
N LEU A 64 1.49 -12.51 -18.34
CA LEU A 64 1.82 -13.94 -18.19
C LEU A 64 1.36 -14.80 -19.37
N LEU A 65 0.61 -14.25 -20.31
CA LEU A 65 0.32 -14.89 -21.60
C LEU A 65 1.56 -15.03 -22.49
N GLU A 66 2.55 -14.15 -22.30
CA GLU A 66 3.77 -14.08 -23.12
C GLU A 66 5.06 -14.23 -22.30
N GLN A 67 4.97 -14.12 -20.98
CA GLN A 67 6.11 -14.14 -20.06
C GLN A 67 5.91 -15.19 -18.97
N GLU A 68 6.98 -15.69 -18.42
CA GLU A 68 6.97 -16.54 -17.23
C GLU A 68 6.83 -15.71 -15.96
N ILE A 69 6.31 -16.33 -14.89
CA ILE A 69 6.26 -15.73 -13.56
C ILE A 69 7.69 -15.48 -13.08
N ALA A 70 7.94 -14.32 -12.52
CA ALA A 70 9.25 -13.92 -11.98
C ALA A 70 9.14 -13.33 -10.57
N VAL A 71 10.22 -13.46 -9.80
CA VAL A 71 10.37 -12.81 -8.49
C VAL A 71 10.26 -11.29 -8.67
N GLY A 72 9.54 -10.63 -7.74
CA GLY A 72 9.26 -9.19 -7.76
C GLY A 72 8.03 -8.79 -8.60
N GLN A 73 7.36 -9.73 -9.27
CA GLN A 73 6.08 -9.45 -9.92
C GLN A 73 4.95 -9.45 -8.89
N TYR A 74 4.05 -8.48 -8.99
CA TYR A 74 2.79 -8.48 -8.23
C TYR A 74 1.73 -9.22 -9.04
N VAL A 75 1.14 -10.25 -8.45
CA VAL A 75 0.19 -11.15 -9.11
C VAL A 75 -1.14 -11.20 -8.37
N LEU A 76 -2.20 -11.44 -9.13
CA LEU A 76 -3.53 -11.72 -8.62
C LEU A 76 -3.83 -13.20 -8.87
N VAL A 77 -4.09 -13.96 -7.81
CA VAL A 77 -4.30 -15.40 -7.89
C VAL A 77 -5.70 -15.75 -7.44
N THR A 78 -6.48 -16.33 -8.35
CA THR A 78 -7.78 -16.90 -8.03
C THR A 78 -7.59 -18.38 -7.65
N TYR A 79 -8.21 -18.79 -6.54
CA TYR A 79 -8.16 -20.16 -6.03
C TYR A 79 -9.49 -20.56 -5.41
N ASN A 80 -9.69 -21.84 -5.15
CA ASN A 80 -10.95 -22.42 -4.66
C ASN A 80 -11.25 -22.17 -3.17
N GLY A 81 -10.56 -21.24 -2.52
CA GLY A 81 -10.75 -20.90 -1.10
C GLY A 81 -10.19 -21.92 -0.10
N ARG A 82 -9.48 -22.95 -0.55
CA ARG A 82 -8.91 -24.00 0.32
C ARG A 82 -7.40 -23.83 0.46
N LEU A 83 -6.96 -23.67 1.69
CA LEU A 83 -5.55 -23.63 2.08
C LEU A 83 -5.19 -24.86 2.89
N THR A 84 -3.98 -25.38 2.71
CA THR A 84 -3.42 -26.41 3.57
C THR A 84 -3.09 -25.86 4.95
N LYS A 85 -2.89 -26.74 5.92
CA LYS A 85 -2.43 -26.37 7.28
C LYS A 85 -0.91 -26.40 7.42
N SER A 86 -0.18 -26.37 6.31
CA SER A 86 1.29 -26.29 6.29
C SER A 86 1.78 -24.88 6.62
N THR A 87 3.07 -24.73 6.80
CA THR A 87 3.76 -23.46 6.99
C THR A 87 4.88 -23.37 5.94
N PRO A 88 4.78 -22.50 4.94
CA PRO A 88 3.60 -21.67 4.64
C PRO A 88 2.38 -22.48 4.20
N PRO A 89 1.15 -21.92 4.31
CA PRO A 89 -0.04 -22.51 3.77
C PRO A 89 0.06 -22.60 2.24
N GLN A 90 -0.60 -23.60 1.64
CA GLN A 90 -0.53 -23.83 0.19
C GLN A 90 -1.93 -23.85 -0.42
N ALA A 91 -2.04 -23.28 -1.61
CA ALA A 91 -3.23 -23.36 -2.46
C ALA A 91 -2.86 -23.81 -3.87
N HIS A 92 -3.85 -24.35 -4.59
CA HIS A 92 -3.75 -24.51 -6.04
C HIS A 92 -4.24 -23.22 -6.70
N ALA A 93 -3.46 -22.69 -7.65
CA ALA A 93 -3.84 -21.53 -8.43
C ALA A 93 -4.73 -21.94 -9.60
N ASP A 94 -6.00 -21.50 -9.61
CA ASP A 94 -6.91 -21.73 -10.72
C ASP A 94 -6.64 -20.75 -11.87
N LYS A 95 -6.36 -19.48 -11.52
CA LYS A 95 -5.99 -18.43 -12.46
C LYS A 95 -4.94 -17.50 -11.84
N ILE A 96 -3.97 -17.07 -12.65
CA ILE A 96 -2.95 -16.09 -12.26
C ILE A 96 -2.96 -14.95 -13.27
N GLY A 97 -3.18 -13.73 -12.79
CA GLY A 97 -3.13 -12.51 -13.57
C GLY A 97 -1.96 -11.62 -13.13
N CYS A 98 -1.26 -11.04 -14.09
CA CYS A 98 -0.27 -9.99 -13.85
C CYS A 98 -0.48 -8.89 -14.88
N TYR A 99 -0.94 -7.73 -14.43
CA TYR A 99 -1.27 -6.61 -15.29
C TYR A 99 -0.38 -5.43 -14.95
N VAL A 100 0.41 -4.97 -15.92
CA VAL A 100 1.51 -4.04 -15.71
C VAL A 100 1.41 -2.87 -16.68
N LEU A 101 1.65 -1.68 -16.16
CA LEU A 101 1.93 -0.47 -16.91
C LEU A 101 3.33 0.03 -16.54
N THR A 102 4.10 0.45 -17.53
CA THR A 102 5.44 1.02 -17.30
C THR A 102 5.54 2.38 -17.94
N GLY A 103 5.98 3.37 -17.20
CA GLY A 103 6.09 4.72 -17.72
C GLY A 103 6.86 5.62 -16.77
N THR A 104 6.66 6.91 -16.94
CA THR A 104 7.24 7.95 -16.09
C THR A 104 6.12 8.79 -15.51
N VAL A 105 6.16 9.06 -14.23
CA VAL A 105 5.19 9.95 -13.58
C VAL A 105 5.53 11.38 -13.96
N THR A 106 4.59 12.07 -14.62
CA THR A 106 4.80 13.45 -15.09
C THR A 106 3.97 14.48 -14.34
N GLU A 107 2.86 14.07 -13.74
CA GLU A 107 1.96 14.97 -13.02
C GLU A 107 1.34 14.23 -11.82
N PHE A 108 1.24 14.94 -10.69
CA PHE A 108 0.49 14.50 -9.52
C PHE A 108 -0.89 15.11 -9.57
N LEU A 109 -1.91 14.28 -9.40
CA LEU A 109 -3.33 14.64 -9.40
C LEU A 109 -3.89 14.47 -7.98
N ASP A 110 -5.07 15.02 -7.70
CA ASP A 110 -5.70 14.94 -6.37
C ASP A 110 -5.82 13.50 -5.83
N ASN A 111 -6.06 12.52 -6.72
CA ASN A 111 -6.28 11.12 -6.35
C ASN A 111 -5.33 10.15 -7.05
N GLY A 112 -4.18 10.61 -7.53
CA GLY A 112 -3.27 9.72 -8.25
C GLY A 112 -2.22 10.46 -9.04
N VAL A 113 -1.76 9.83 -10.13
CA VAL A 113 -0.69 10.36 -10.98
C VAL A 113 -1.01 10.19 -12.46
N LEU A 114 -0.43 11.03 -13.30
CA LEU A 114 -0.37 10.80 -14.73
C LEU A 114 0.93 10.03 -15.06
N LEU A 115 0.76 8.77 -15.46
CA LEU A 115 1.84 7.93 -15.97
C LEU A 115 1.90 8.10 -17.48
N THR A 116 3.06 8.47 -18.01
CA THR A 116 3.26 8.71 -19.45
C THR A 116 4.28 7.75 -20.05
N GLY A 117 4.10 7.43 -21.33
CA GLY A 117 5.07 6.67 -22.09
C GLY A 117 4.94 5.15 -21.97
N ASP A 118 3.82 4.62 -21.47
CA ASP A 118 3.55 3.19 -21.60
C ASP A 118 3.50 2.79 -23.07
N LYS A 119 4.16 1.70 -23.42
CA LYS A 119 4.37 1.29 -24.83
C LYS A 119 3.08 0.86 -25.53
N VAL A 120 2.10 0.43 -24.78
CA VAL A 120 0.84 -0.12 -25.30
C VAL A 120 -0.30 0.86 -25.12
N MET A 121 -0.41 1.43 -23.91
CA MET A 121 -1.54 2.26 -23.50
C MET A 121 -1.27 3.76 -23.65
N GLY A 122 0.01 4.18 -23.79
CA GLY A 122 0.40 5.59 -23.85
C GLY A 122 0.28 6.26 -22.48
N ASP A 123 -0.52 7.33 -22.40
CA ASP A 123 -0.73 8.08 -21.17
C ASP A 123 -1.92 7.50 -20.38
N VAL A 124 -1.73 7.24 -19.09
CA VAL A 124 -2.73 6.64 -18.22
C VAL A 124 -2.80 7.39 -16.89
N ILE A 125 -4.01 7.68 -16.42
CA ILE A 125 -4.24 8.16 -15.06
C ILE A 125 -4.28 6.95 -14.14
N VAL A 126 -3.41 6.94 -13.15
CA VAL A 126 -3.31 5.89 -12.16
C VAL A 126 -3.84 6.40 -10.82
N HIS A 127 -4.94 5.82 -10.36
CA HIS A 127 -5.47 6.09 -9.02
C HIS A 127 -4.67 5.29 -8.00
N MET A 128 -3.96 5.99 -7.12
CA MET A 128 -2.96 5.38 -6.23
C MET A 128 -3.52 4.90 -4.89
N GLY A 129 -4.68 5.41 -4.46
CA GLY A 129 -5.18 5.13 -3.11
C GLY A 129 -4.16 5.54 -2.04
N GLY A 130 -3.73 4.60 -1.21
CA GLY A 130 -2.67 4.80 -0.20
C GLY A 130 -1.23 4.50 -0.69
N LEU A 131 -1.04 4.18 -1.97
CA LEU A 131 0.25 3.69 -2.52
C LEU A 131 1.20 4.79 -3.01
N ALA A 132 0.92 6.06 -2.72
CA ALA A 132 1.67 7.20 -3.26
C ALA A 132 2.98 7.53 -2.51
N SER A 133 3.34 6.79 -1.47
CA SER A 133 4.41 7.15 -0.53
C SER A 133 5.82 7.19 -1.11
N HIS A 134 6.11 6.49 -2.20
CA HIS A 134 7.45 6.46 -2.81
C HIS A 134 7.41 6.67 -4.32
N VAL A 135 6.52 7.54 -4.77
CA VAL A 135 6.39 7.88 -6.18
C VAL A 135 6.95 9.28 -6.43
N TYR A 136 7.83 9.40 -7.40
CA TYR A 136 8.58 10.63 -7.65
C TYR A 136 8.36 11.14 -9.07
N PRO A 137 8.37 12.47 -9.29
CA PRO A 137 8.23 13.04 -10.61
C PRO A 137 9.44 12.70 -11.48
N ASN A 138 9.19 12.38 -12.74
CA ASN A 138 10.19 12.03 -13.75
C ASN A 138 11.02 10.77 -13.45
N VAL A 139 10.51 9.88 -12.60
CA VAL A 139 11.14 8.58 -12.28
C VAL A 139 10.40 7.47 -13.02
N PRO A 140 11.12 6.51 -13.64
CA PRO A 140 10.52 5.31 -14.20
C PRO A 140 9.72 4.57 -13.13
N THR A 141 8.47 4.29 -13.43
CA THR A 141 7.55 3.68 -12.47
C THR A 141 6.84 2.49 -13.13
N THR A 142 6.76 1.41 -12.41
CA THR A 142 5.99 0.23 -12.79
C THR A 142 4.74 0.17 -11.91
N VAL A 143 3.57 0.11 -12.54
CA VAL A 143 2.28 0.05 -11.86
C VAL A 143 1.63 -1.29 -12.14
N TYR A 144 1.30 -2.02 -11.08
CA TYR A 144 0.49 -3.23 -11.14
C TYR A 144 -0.96 -2.87 -10.81
N TYR A 145 -1.91 -3.38 -11.59
CA TYR A 145 -3.34 -3.07 -11.44
C TYR A 145 -4.20 -4.33 -11.58
N ASP A 146 -5.50 -4.22 -11.39
CA ASP A 146 -6.44 -5.34 -11.37
C ASP A 146 -6.87 -5.87 -12.76
N GLY A 147 -6.25 -5.39 -13.82
CA GLY A 147 -6.62 -5.73 -15.20
C GLY A 147 -7.83 -4.96 -15.72
N ILE A 148 -8.44 -4.08 -14.92
CA ILE A 148 -9.59 -3.27 -15.29
C ILE A 148 -9.12 -1.85 -15.63
N MET A 149 -9.41 -1.41 -16.85
CA MET A 149 -9.11 -0.05 -17.32
C MET A 149 -10.38 0.64 -17.79
N ALA A 150 -10.64 1.84 -17.28
CA ALA A 150 -11.71 2.67 -17.79
C ALA A 150 -11.34 3.20 -19.18
N LEU A 151 -12.27 3.09 -20.12
CA LEU A 151 -12.10 3.52 -21.52
C LEU A 151 -12.31 5.04 -21.66
N SER A 152 -11.51 5.82 -20.95
CA SER A 152 -11.39 7.28 -21.09
C SER A 152 -10.14 7.66 -21.87
N LEU A 153 -9.92 8.93 -22.14
CA LEU A 153 -8.70 9.47 -22.73
C LEU A 153 -8.19 10.61 -21.84
N PRO A 154 -7.12 10.41 -21.09
CA PRO A 154 -6.34 9.18 -20.89
C PRO A 154 -7.15 8.03 -20.30
N GLY A 155 -6.71 6.76 -20.48
CA GLY A 155 -7.24 5.60 -19.76
C GLY A 155 -7.06 5.75 -18.26
N GLN A 156 -7.84 5.04 -17.45
CA GLN A 156 -7.73 5.13 -15.98
C GLN A 156 -7.70 3.73 -15.37
N VAL A 157 -6.82 3.53 -14.41
CA VAL A 157 -6.67 2.27 -13.65
C VAL A 157 -6.57 2.54 -12.14
N ASN A 158 -6.84 1.52 -11.34
CA ASN A 158 -6.56 1.53 -9.90
C ASN A 158 -5.29 0.72 -9.66
N ALA A 159 -4.27 1.35 -9.07
CA ALA A 159 -3.06 0.64 -8.67
C ALA A 159 -3.34 -0.36 -7.56
N ARG A 160 -2.68 -1.52 -7.63
CA ARG A 160 -2.60 -2.53 -6.57
C ARG A 160 -1.22 -2.54 -5.94
N HIS A 161 -0.20 -2.30 -6.74
CA HIS A 161 1.17 -2.17 -6.28
C HIS A 161 1.93 -1.23 -7.21
N VAL A 162 2.94 -0.54 -6.67
CA VAL A 162 3.80 0.37 -7.42
C VAL A 162 5.24 0.07 -7.10
N ALA A 163 6.03 -0.15 -8.13
CA ALA A 163 7.46 -0.36 -8.00
C ALA A 163 8.21 0.81 -8.67
N VAL A 164 9.17 1.35 -7.95
CA VAL A 164 10.12 2.38 -8.40
C VAL A 164 11.54 1.82 -8.29
N PRO A 165 12.52 2.41 -8.96
CA PRO A 165 13.90 1.99 -8.81
C PRO A 165 14.40 2.18 -7.38
N GLU A 166 14.77 1.09 -6.73
CA GLU A 166 15.29 1.07 -5.37
C GLU A 166 16.45 0.09 -5.22
N LEU A 167 17.29 0.33 -4.22
CA LEU A 167 18.38 -0.56 -3.80
C LEU A 167 18.43 -0.59 -2.27
N THR A 168 18.44 -1.77 -1.71
CA THR A 168 18.58 -1.97 -0.26
C THR A 168 19.94 -2.56 0.06
N GLY A 169 20.59 -2.07 1.12
CA GLY A 169 21.90 -2.57 1.52
C GLY A 169 22.43 -1.88 2.76
N VAL A 170 23.71 -2.16 3.05
CA VAL A 170 24.43 -1.62 4.20
C VAL A 170 25.33 -0.48 3.76
N VAL A 171 25.28 0.61 4.52
CA VAL A 171 26.08 1.83 4.31
C VAL A 171 27.52 1.64 4.72
N SER A 172 28.45 2.09 3.90
CA SER A 172 29.89 2.21 4.22
C SER A 172 30.51 3.42 3.51
N ASP A 173 31.71 3.81 3.92
CA ASP A 173 32.52 4.87 3.31
C ASP A 173 31.73 6.18 3.05
N ARG A 174 30.95 6.61 4.03
CA ARG A 174 30.16 7.85 3.93
C ARG A 174 31.07 9.07 3.95
N ASP A 175 30.84 9.98 3.00
CA ASP A 175 31.52 11.27 2.88
C ASP A 175 30.51 12.42 2.58
N GLU A 176 30.99 13.62 2.31
CA GLU A 176 30.15 14.81 2.03
C GLU A 176 29.32 14.69 0.72
N THR A 177 29.69 13.79 -0.17
CA THR A 177 29.07 13.66 -1.50
C THR A 177 28.20 12.41 -1.63
N GLY A 178 28.21 11.52 -0.62
CA GLY A 178 27.44 10.28 -0.64
C GLY A 178 28.10 9.17 0.17
N PHE A 179 27.81 7.92 -0.22
CA PHE A 179 28.28 6.72 0.49
C PHE A 179 28.37 5.51 -0.44
N THR A 180 28.94 4.44 0.04
CA THR A 180 28.91 3.13 -0.62
C THR A 180 27.79 2.31 -0.01
N LEU A 181 26.87 1.80 -0.84
CA LEU A 181 25.82 0.86 -0.49
C LEU A 181 26.24 -0.54 -0.94
N THR A 182 26.20 -1.52 -0.06
CA THR A 182 26.48 -2.93 -0.40
C THR A 182 25.22 -3.75 -0.22
N ASP A 183 24.71 -4.35 -1.30
CA ASP A 183 23.50 -5.17 -1.27
C ASP A 183 23.74 -6.57 -0.66
N ASP A 184 22.69 -7.37 -0.57
CA ASP A 184 22.69 -8.74 -0.05
C ASP A 184 23.50 -9.72 -0.92
N GLN A 185 23.74 -9.38 -2.20
CA GLN A 185 24.58 -10.13 -3.13
C GLN A 185 26.05 -9.73 -3.07
N ASN A 186 26.40 -8.82 -2.14
CA ASN A 186 27.75 -8.28 -1.96
C ASN A 186 28.23 -7.42 -3.14
N VAL A 187 27.29 -6.79 -3.86
CA VAL A 187 27.57 -5.82 -4.91
C VAL A 187 27.60 -4.42 -4.30
N ALA A 188 28.66 -3.68 -4.59
CA ALA A 188 28.83 -2.32 -4.10
C ALA A 188 28.37 -1.29 -5.13
N TYR A 189 27.64 -0.28 -4.66
CA TYR A 189 27.16 0.87 -5.43
C TYR A 189 27.63 2.16 -4.77
N ARG A 190 28.09 3.12 -5.55
CA ARG A 190 28.33 4.47 -5.07
C ARG A 190 27.01 5.26 -5.16
N VAL A 191 26.48 5.65 -4.02
CA VAL A 191 25.29 6.49 -3.93
C VAL A 191 25.73 7.94 -3.78
N GLU A 192 25.37 8.77 -4.75
CA GLU A 192 25.58 10.22 -4.69
C GLU A 192 24.35 10.86 -4.05
N THR A 193 24.60 11.77 -3.12
CA THR A 193 23.56 12.54 -2.42
C THR A 193 23.74 14.03 -2.68
N ASP A 194 22.65 14.76 -2.81
CA ASP A 194 22.65 16.20 -2.84
C ASP A 194 21.89 16.78 -1.62
N GLU A 195 21.84 18.10 -1.49
CA GLU A 195 21.18 18.79 -0.37
C GLU A 195 19.65 18.59 -0.34
N LYS A 196 19.08 17.97 -1.38
CA LYS A 196 17.63 17.77 -1.54
C LYS A 196 17.16 16.35 -1.25
N VAL A 197 18.11 15.44 -0.99
CA VAL A 197 17.78 14.05 -0.69
C VAL A 197 16.98 14.00 0.61
N LEU A 198 15.79 13.42 0.54
CA LEU A 198 14.96 13.19 1.73
C LEU A 198 15.52 11.99 2.49
N VAL A 199 15.70 12.12 3.80
CA VAL A 199 16.08 11.00 4.67
C VAL A 199 14.91 10.72 5.61
N THR A 200 14.35 9.50 5.52
CA THR A 200 13.22 9.05 6.30
C THR A 200 13.69 8.01 7.32
N LEU A 201 13.37 8.23 8.59
CA LEU A 201 13.61 7.26 9.66
C LEU A 201 12.45 6.28 9.78
N PRO A 202 12.72 5.05 10.30
CA PRO A 202 11.63 4.16 10.68
C PRO A 202 10.75 4.84 11.74
N GLU A 203 9.43 4.68 11.60
CA GLU A 203 8.51 5.09 12.67
C GLU A 203 8.86 4.31 13.93
N ILE A 204 9.35 5.02 14.95
CA ILE A 204 9.52 4.44 16.28
C ILE A 204 8.10 4.20 16.78
N GLN A 205 7.65 2.95 16.76
CA GLN A 205 6.48 2.56 17.54
C GLN A 205 6.87 2.79 19.00
N GLU A 206 6.42 3.89 19.58
CA GLU A 206 6.43 4.06 21.02
C GLU A 206 5.57 2.92 21.59
N GLU A 207 6.21 1.82 21.97
CA GLU A 207 5.61 0.89 22.93
C GLU A 207 5.27 1.78 24.14
N GLU A 208 3.97 2.02 24.35
CA GLU A 208 3.47 2.53 25.63
C GLU A 208 4.06 1.62 26.71
N ALA A 209 5.16 2.08 27.30
CA ALA A 209 5.65 1.53 28.54
C ALA A 209 4.53 1.75 29.55
N LEU A 210 3.69 0.73 29.72
CA LEU A 210 2.81 0.59 30.85
C LEU A 210 3.67 0.71 32.09
N LEU A 211 3.77 1.92 32.62
CA LEU A 211 4.20 2.18 33.99
C LEU A 211 3.16 1.49 34.88
N VAL A 212 3.44 0.27 35.23
CA VAL A 212 2.80 -0.41 36.37
C VAL A 212 3.33 0.32 37.59
N ASP A 213 2.58 1.32 38.02
CA ASP A 213 2.76 1.93 39.32
C ASP A 213 2.24 0.93 40.35
N GLU A 214 3.16 0.16 40.95
CA GLU A 214 2.91 -0.60 42.17
C GLU A 214 2.68 0.40 43.32
N ALA A 215 1.42 0.78 43.52
CA ALA A 215 1.01 1.39 44.78
C ALA A 215 0.39 0.32 45.64
N GLU A 216 1.10 0.02 46.71
CA GLU A 216 0.77 -0.87 47.83
C GLU A 216 -0.64 -0.66 48.39
N ALA A 217 -1.15 -1.79 48.81
CA ALA A 217 -2.35 -1.95 49.60
C ALA A 217 -2.37 -1.22 50.94
N ALA A 218 -3.53 -0.71 51.33
CA ALA A 218 -4.08 -0.72 52.71
C ALA A 218 -5.54 -0.29 52.65
N ASP A 219 -6.43 -1.24 52.78
CA ASP A 219 -7.18 -1.59 53.98
C ASP A 219 -8.39 -0.68 54.33
N GLU A 220 -9.51 -1.41 54.57
CA GLU A 220 -10.72 -1.11 55.41
C GLU A 220 -11.80 -0.16 54.88
N ALA A 221 -12.88 -0.72 54.47
CA ALA A 221 -14.11 -1.05 55.21
C ALA A 221 -15.17 0.08 55.29
N GLU A 222 -16.40 -0.42 55.06
CA GLU A 222 -17.73 -0.05 55.55
C GLU A 222 -18.59 0.98 54.80
N ALA A 223 -19.60 0.45 54.24
CA ALA A 223 -21.04 0.49 54.55
C ALA A 223 -21.89 1.68 54.07
N ALA A 224 -22.92 1.20 53.32
CA ALA A 224 -24.34 1.65 53.38
C ALA A 224 -24.69 3.05 52.87
N ASP A 225 -25.58 3.18 52.01
CA ASP A 225 -27.02 3.04 52.00
C ASP A 225 -27.69 4.18 51.21
N ASP A 226 -28.74 3.79 50.55
CA ASP A 226 -29.97 4.53 50.18
C ASP A 226 -29.98 5.72 49.18
N ALA A 227 -30.63 5.36 48.09
CA ALA A 227 -31.95 5.85 47.63
C ALA A 227 -32.10 7.28 47.09
N GLU A 228 -32.63 7.41 46.00
CA GLU A 228 -33.90 7.84 45.49
C GLU A 228 -33.84 8.80 44.28
N ALA A 229 -34.74 8.45 43.41
CA ALA A 229 -35.08 9.10 42.12
C ALA A 229 -35.75 10.49 42.32
N THR A 230 -35.71 11.28 41.27
CA THR A 230 -36.85 12.01 40.63
C THR A 230 -36.33 12.81 39.46
N ASP A 231 -36.74 12.49 38.24
CA ASP A 231 -37.78 13.13 37.42
C ASP A 231 -37.79 14.66 37.40
N ASP A 232 -37.55 15.27 36.24
CA ASP A 232 -38.54 16.01 35.49
C ASP A 232 -37.96 16.75 34.27
N ALA A 233 -38.68 16.60 33.19
CA ALA A 233 -38.56 17.27 31.90
C ALA A 233 -38.92 18.74 31.97
N LYS A 234 -38.32 19.58 31.11
CA LYS A 234 -39.11 20.57 30.35
C LYS A 234 -38.31 21.21 29.19
N ALA A 235 -38.86 21.05 28.01
CA ALA A 235 -38.55 21.82 26.79
C ALA A 235 -39.09 23.23 26.89
N THR A 236 -38.44 24.20 26.24
CA THR A 236 -39.14 25.30 25.55
C THR A 236 -38.23 25.90 24.47
N ASP A 237 -38.80 25.99 23.27
CA ASP A 237 -38.49 26.82 22.13
C ASP A 237 -38.20 28.31 22.49
N ASP A 238 -37.36 28.97 21.70
CA ASP A 238 -37.80 30.09 20.86
C ASP A 238 -36.67 30.63 19.98
N ALA A 239 -37.02 30.80 18.71
CA ALA A 239 -36.27 31.50 17.69
C ALA A 239 -36.33 33.01 17.85
N LYS A 240 -35.26 33.72 17.48
CA LYS A 240 -35.41 35.03 16.81
C LYS A 240 -34.15 35.51 16.11
N ALA A 241 -34.28 35.66 14.81
CA ALA A 241 -33.37 36.40 13.93
C ALA A 241 -33.43 37.91 14.21
N THR A 242 -32.27 38.60 14.10
CA THR A 242 -32.24 39.98 13.61
C THR A 242 -30.89 40.24 12.92
N ASP A 243 -31.01 40.69 11.67
CA ASP A 243 -30.05 41.43 10.88
C ASP A 243 -29.53 42.65 11.65
N ASP A 244 -28.25 42.97 11.48
CA ASP A 244 -27.81 44.34 11.22
C ASP A 244 -26.38 44.35 10.68
N ALA A 245 -26.26 44.83 9.46
CA ALA A 245 -25.01 45.20 8.79
C ALA A 245 -24.45 46.51 9.40
N LYS A 246 -23.16 46.55 9.70
CA LYS A 246 -22.42 47.80 9.69
C LYS A 246 -20.97 47.62 9.35
N ALA A 247 -20.61 48.14 8.20
CA ALA A 247 -19.26 48.37 7.75
C ALA A 247 -18.52 49.34 8.70
N ALA A 248 -17.26 49.03 8.98
CA ALA A 248 -16.20 50.02 9.23
C ALA A 248 -14.83 49.37 9.28
N ASP A 249 -14.04 49.77 8.33
CA ASP A 249 -12.69 50.31 8.50
C ASP A 249 -11.51 49.31 8.51
N GLU A 250 -10.76 49.43 7.41
CA GLU A 250 -9.45 48.86 7.18
C GLU A 250 -8.46 49.38 8.21
N ALA A 251 -7.85 48.48 8.98
CA ALA A 251 -6.55 48.64 9.53
C ALA A 251 -5.65 47.53 9.01
N LEU A 252 -4.82 47.88 8.01
CA LEU A 252 -3.68 47.06 7.60
C LEU A 252 -2.78 46.88 8.83
N LEU A 253 -2.87 45.71 9.46
CA LEU A 253 -1.81 45.15 10.28
C LEU A 253 -0.93 44.34 9.35
N GLU A 254 0.21 44.88 8.99
CA GLU A 254 1.30 44.09 8.43
C GLU A 254 1.61 42.97 9.41
N PRO A 255 1.67 41.69 8.99
CA PRO A 255 2.19 40.65 9.84
C PRO A 255 3.68 40.94 10.05
N GLU A 256 4.04 41.31 11.27
CA GLU A 256 5.44 41.24 11.70
C GLU A 256 5.87 39.79 11.39
N ALA A 257 6.85 39.65 10.51
CA ALA A 257 7.54 38.39 10.25
C ALA A 257 8.21 38.02 11.59
N ASP A 258 7.54 37.21 12.39
CA ASP A 258 8.21 36.43 13.40
C ASP A 258 9.26 35.61 12.63
N ASP A 259 10.51 36.03 12.76
CA ASP A 259 11.68 35.20 12.51
C ASP A 259 11.54 33.98 13.42
N CYS A 260 10.76 32.99 12.98
CA CYS A 260 10.91 31.65 13.46
C CYS A 260 12.32 31.23 13.02
N GLU A 261 13.27 31.46 13.92
CA GLU A 261 14.53 30.73 13.89
C GLU A 261 14.11 29.26 13.73
N ILE A 262 14.32 28.71 12.53
CA ILE A 262 14.32 27.27 12.28
C ILE A 262 15.58 26.77 12.99
N SER A 263 15.49 26.76 14.34
CA SER A 263 16.50 26.19 15.18
C SER A 263 16.42 24.70 15.09
N ASP A 264 17.42 24.14 14.39
CA ASP A 264 17.90 22.78 14.60
C ASP A 264 16.80 21.69 14.58
N ILE A 265 16.15 21.51 13.45
CA ILE A 265 15.64 20.16 13.11
C ILE A 265 16.92 19.32 13.04
N PRO A 266 17.10 18.34 13.93
CA PRO A 266 18.27 17.47 13.85
C PRO A 266 18.28 16.89 12.45
N LEU A 267 19.34 17.18 11.69
CA LEU A 267 19.56 16.57 10.40
C LEU A 267 19.51 15.07 10.66
N VAL A 268 18.47 14.41 10.22
CA VAL A 268 18.32 12.98 10.36
C VAL A 268 19.53 12.35 9.69
N THR A 269 20.42 11.78 10.49
CA THR A 269 21.68 11.23 10.03
C THR A 269 21.66 9.74 10.20
N PHE A 270 21.99 9.01 9.14
CA PHE A 270 22.34 7.60 9.18
C PHE A 270 23.86 7.46 9.20
N GLU A 271 24.38 6.34 9.66
CA GLU A 271 25.81 6.10 9.87
C GLU A 271 26.31 4.90 9.06
N ASN A 272 27.63 4.73 9.02
CA ASN A 272 28.23 3.51 8.46
C ASN A 272 27.80 2.29 9.29
N GLY A 273 27.27 1.29 8.64
CA GLY A 273 26.72 0.08 9.25
C GLY A 273 25.20 0.01 9.25
N ASP A 274 24.51 1.15 9.05
CA ASP A 274 23.06 1.18 8.95
C ASP A 274 22.58 0.47 7.67
N GLN A 275 21.44 -0.18 7.78
CA GLN A 275 20.74 -0.73 6.63
C GLN A 275 19.76 0.29 6.10
N VAL A 276 19.83 0.58 4.81
CA VAL A 276 18.99 1.59 4.15
C VAL A 276 18.41 1.07 2.85
N THR A 277 17.25 1.62 2.47
CA THR A 277 16.72 1.54 1.11
C THR A 277 16.91 2.88 0.44
N VAL A 278 17.52 2.89 -0.73
CA VAL A 278 17.77 4.08 -1.54
C VAL A 278 16.86 4.06 -2.76
N TYR A 279 15.96 5.04 -2.86
CA TYR A 279 15.17 5.30 -4.05
C TYR A 279 15.95 6.23 -4.96
N TYR A 280 16.06 5.91 -6.25
CA TYR A 280 16.88 6.65 -7.20
C TYR A 280 16.16 6.90 -8.53
N ASN A 281 16.74 7.71 -9.39
CA ASN A 281 16.12 8.16 -10.65
C ASN A 281 16.06 7.11 -11.79
N GLY A 282 16.36 5.85 -11.49
CA GLY A 282 16.40 4.76 -12.47
C GLY A 282 17.63 4.75 -13.37
N MET A 283 18.54 5.71 -13.23
CA MET A 283 19.78 5.75 -13.98
C MET A 283 20.94 5.21 -13.14
N MET A 284 21.70 4.30 -13.74
CA MET A 284 22.88 3.72 -13.14
C MET A 284 24.05 3.77 -14.12
N THR A 285 25.20 4.20 -13.66
CA THR A 285 26.42 4.25 -14.49
C THR A 285 26.98 2.83 -14.72
N LYS A 286 27.79 2.70 -15.76
CA LYS A 286 28.52 1.44 -16.07
C LYS A 286 29.90 1.38 -15.41
N SER A 287 30.19 2.22 -14.43
CA SER A 287 31.42 2.21 -13.65
C SER A 287 31.49 1.04 -12.67
N ILE A 288 32.63 0.80 -12.04
CA ILE A 288 32.82 -0.17 -10.95
C ILE A 288 33.46 0.59 -9.77
N PRO A 289 32.77 0.80 -8.66
CA PRO A 289 31.35 0.51 -8.45
C PRO A 289 30.43 1.34 -9.39
N ALA A 290 29.23 0.81 -9.66
CA ALA A 290 28.19 1.56 -10.36
C ALA A 290 27.74 2.74 -9.49
N GLN A 291 27.36 3.85 -10.12
CA GLN A 291 26.93 5.07 -9.43
C GLN A 291 25.46 5.33 -9.70
N ILE A 292 24.73 5.73 -8.67
CA ILE A 292 23.35 6.16 -8.69
C ILE A 292 23.22 7.48 -7.93
N THR A 293 22.17 8.26 -8.28
CA THR A 293 21.81 9.49 -7.56
C THR A 293 20.56 9.22 -6.73
N ALA A 294 20.67 9.35 -5.42
CA ALA A 294 19.55 9.17 -4.51
C ALA A 294 18.51 10.29 -4.67
N ILE A 295 17.24 9.93 -4.49
CA ILE A 295 16.11 10.86 -4.35
C ILE A 295 15.63 10.83 -2.91
N GLU A 296 15.52 9.64 -2.34
CA GLU A 296 15.15 9.40 -0.95
C GLU A 296 15.96 8.25 -0.38
N ILE A 297 16.26 8.33 0.91
CA ILE A 297 16.96 7.30 1.68
C ILE A 297 16.08 6.97 2.88
N MET A 298 15.62 5.73 2.95
CA MET A 298 14.86 5.22 4.09
C MET A 298 15.75 4.35 4.95
N VAL A 299 15.91 4.71 6.22
CA VAL A 299 16.68 3.93 7.21
C VAL A 299 15.80 2.81 7.74
N LEU A 300 16.31 1.57 7.77
CA LEU A 300 15.55 0.37 8.13
C LEU A 300 15.80 -0.13 9.56
N ASN A 301 16.69 0.48 10.32
CA ASN A 301 17.11 0.01 11.65
C ASN A 301 16.15 0.41 12.76
#